data_ef4e3db003debd5c82f8a608d1da6c41
#
_entry.id   ef4e3db003debd5c82f8a608d1da6c41
#
_cell.length_a   1.000
_cell.length_b   1.000
_cell.length_c   1.000
_cell.angle_alpha   90.00
_cell.angle_beta   90.00
_cell.angle_gamma   90.00
#
_symmetry.space_group_name_H-M   'P 1'
#
loop_
_entity.id
_entity.type
_entity.pdbx_description
1 polymer ?
#
loop_
_entity_poly.entity_id
_entity_poly.type
_entity_poly.pdbx_seq_one_letter_code
_entity_poly.pdbx_strand_id
1 'polypeptide(L)'
;FDAQGRYIEFAKNTFPKGMTLDGLKVVVDCGHGAAYRVATTVLRELGATVFATGVNPDGTNINLDCGSTVPEHMCKIVCEARADVGIALDGDADRVIIADEQGKLLDGDQLMALIAEQMHNRGQLKGGGLVATHMSNLGLEQHLDSLGLHLSRTRIGDRYVMEYMRKHGYNLGGEQSGHIIMADHTTTGDGLVAALKILSLLAESEKPASEVCRVFTPLPQVLRNVAYTRGDLLEQAEIRECIVAAQRQLGKRGRLLVRRSGTEEKIRIMAEGENESLIRDVVENVAGAIEQQAG
;
A
#
# COMPACT_ATOMS: atom_id res chain seq x y z
N PHE A 1 -21.79 11.96 -23.36
CA PHE A 1 -20.81 10.88 -23.26
C PHE A 1 -20.76 10.40 -21.81
N ASP A 2 -21.27 9.21 -21.52
CA ASP A 2 -21.33 8.67 -20.15
C ASP A 2 -20.03 7.96 -19.77
N ALA A 3 -19.03 8.71 -19.36
CA ALA A 3 -17.76 8.14 -18.90
C ALA A 3 -17.90 7.45 -17.53
N GLN A 4 -18.74 8.01 -16.65
CA GLN A 4 -18.95 7.44 -15.32
C GLN A 4 -19.66 6.08 -15.39
N GLY A 5 -20.73 5.95 -16.16
CA GLY A 5 -21.43 4.69 -16.33
C GLY A 5 -20.55 3.60 -16.95
N ARG A 6 -19.70 3.96 -17.90
CA ARG A 6 -18.71 3.01 -18.47
C ARG A 6 -17.71 2.51 -17.43
N TYR A 7 -17.21 3.41 -16.57
CA TYR A 7 -16.29 3.01 -15.52
C TYR A 7 -16.99 2.15 -14.45
N ILE A 8 -18.23 2.49 -14.06
CA ILE A 8 -19.04 1.69 -13.13
C ILE A 8 -19.19 0.26 -13.66
N GLU A 9 -19.58 0.09 -14.92
CA GLU A 9 -19.70 -1.23 -15.53
C GLU A 9 -18.35 -1.94 -15.63
N PHE A 10 -17.29 -1.24 -15.98
CA PHE A 10 -15.93 -1.79 -15.99
C PHE A 10 -15.53 -2.30 -14.59
N ALA A 11 -15.66 -1.47 -13.56
CA ALA A 11 -15.28 -1.84 -12.19
C ALA A 11 -16.10 -3.05 -11.70
N LYS A 12 -17.41 -3.06 -11.90
CA LYS A 12 -18.28 -4.21 -11.57
C LYS A 12 -17.87 -5.49 -12.29
N ASN A 13 -17.42 -5.40 -13.54
CA ASN A 13 -16.96 -6.56 -14.31
C ASN A 13 -15.63 -7.14 -13.80
N THR A 14 -14.85 -6.43 -12.95
CA THR A 14 -13.68 -6.99 -12.27
C THR A 14 -14.07 -7.85 -11.05
N PHE A 15 -15.29 -7.66 -10.53
CA PHE A 15 -15.83 -8.47 -9.43
C PHE A 15 -16.23 -9.86 -9.92
N PRO A 16 -16.07 -10.94 -9.11
CA PRO A 16 -16.38 -12.29 -9.55
C PRO A 16 -17.85 -12.44 -9.95
N LYS A 17 -18.10 -13.07 -11.12
CA LYS A 17 -19.46 -13.28 -11.64
C LYS A 17 -20.29 -14.14 -10.68
N GLY A 18 -21.50 -13.69 -10.41
CA GLY A 18 -22.46 -14.39 -9.55
C GLY A 18 -22.22 -14.19 -8.04
N MET A 19 -21.20 -13.43 -7.67
CA MET A 19 -20.97 -13.01 -6.30
C MET A 19 -21.60 -11.64 -6.05
N THR A 20 -22.07 -11.39 -4.82
CA THR A 20 -22.60 -10.10 -4.38
C THR A 20 -21.92 -9.67 -3.07
N LEU A 21 -22.12 -8.43 -2.68
CA LEU A 21 -21.73 -7.87 -1.39
C LEU A 21 -22.93 -7.79 -0.43
N ASP A 22 -24.00 -8.56 -0.69
CA ASP A 22 -25.18 -8.58 0.16
C ASP A 22 -24.82 -8.95 1.60
N GLY A 23 -25.28 -8.15 2.55
CA GLY A 23 -25.00 -8.30 3.97
C GLY A 23 -23.75 -7.57 4.46
N LEU A 24 -22.82 -7.20 3.58
CA LEU A 24 -21.63 -6.41 3.98
C LEU A 24 -21.97 -4.93 4.16
N LYS A 25 -21.53 -4.37 5.29
CA LYS A 25 -21.56 -2.94 5.61
C LYS A 25 -20.20 -2.33 5.32
N VAL A 26 -20.14 -1.44 4.37
CA VAL A 26 -18.90 -0.83 3.89
C VAL A 26 -18.92 0.68 4.14
N VAL A 27 -17.92 1.18 4.86
CA VAL A 27 -17.63 2.62 4.88
C VAL A 27 -16.74 2.93 3.69
N VAL A 28 -17.08 3.96 2.90
CA VAL A 28 -16.23 4.43 1.80
C VAL A 28 -15.97 5.91 1.94
N ASP A 29 -14.69 6.26 2.06
CA ASP A 29 -14.19 7.63 2.02
C ASP A 29 -13.58 7.90 0.65
N CYS A 30 -14.19 8.81 -0.09
CA CYS A 30 -13.76 9.15 -1.44
C CYS A 30 -12.83 10.38 -1.51
N GLY A 31 -12.33 10.87 -0.37
CA GLY A 31 -11.38 11.99 -0.32
C GLY A 31 -11.87 13.28 -1.00
N HIS A 32 -13.18 13.48 -1.16
CA HIS A 32 -13.77 14.54 -2.01
C HIS A 32 -13.20 14.52 -3.44
N GLY A 33 -12.76 13.36 -3.91
CA GLY A 33 -12.05 13.15 -5.17
C GLY A 33 -12.91 12.59 -6.30
N ALA A 34 -12.26 12.08 -7.33
CA ALA A 34 -12.89 11.61 -8.58
C ALA A 34 -13.88 10.44 -8.36
N ALA A 35 -13.65 9.62 -7.34
CA ALA A 35 -14.47 8.43 -7.06
C ALA A 35 -15.79 8.72 -6.32
N TYR A 36 -16.07 9.97 -5.92
CA TYR A 36 -17.17 10.32 -5.03
C TYR A 36 -18.56 9.77 -5.43
N ARG A 37 -18.82 9.65 -6.73
CA ARG A 37 -20.06 9.03 -7.27
C ARG A 37 -19.85 7.58 -7.65
N VAL A 38 -18.77 7.28 -8.38
CA VAL A 38 -18.60 5.96 -8.99
C VAL A 38 -18.37 4.88 -7.93
N ALA A 39 -17.56 5.13 -6.89
CA ALA A 39 -17.30 4.15 -5.85
C ALA A 39 -18.57 3.79 -5.07
N THR A 40 -19.34 4.79 -4.65
CA THR A 40 -20.60 4.58 -3.92
C THR A 40 -21.65 3.84 -4.76
N THR A 41 -21.70 4.12 -6.06
CA THR A 41 -22.64 3.46 -6.98
C THR A 41 -22.24 2.00 -7.19
N VAL A 42 -20.98 1.72 -7.51
CA VAL A 42 -20.47 0.34 -7.70
C VAL A 42 -20.75 -0.53 -6.47
N LEU A 43 -20.42 -0.05 -5.28
CA LEU A 43 -20.62 -0.82 -4.05
C LEU A 43 -22.10 -1.12 -3.77
N ARG A 44 -23.00 -0.13 -3.98
CA ARG A 44 -24.45 -0.34 -3.81
C ARG A 44 -25.04 -1.28 -4.86
N GLU A 45 -24.62 -1.15 -6.11
CA GLU A 45 -25.09 -2.02 -7.18
C GLU A 45 -24.60 -3.48 -7.03
N LEU A 46 -23.49 -3.68 -6.32
CA LEU A 46 -23.01 -5.01 -5.91
C LEU A 46 -23.71 -5.56 -4.65
N GLY A 47 -24.59 -4.79 -4.00
CA GLY A 47 -25.40 -5.23 -2.86
C GLY A 47 -24.91 -4.75 -1.48
N ALA A 48 -23.81 -3.99 -1.37
CA ALA A 48 -23.31 -3.52 -0.08
C ALA A 48 -24.22 -2.45 0.56
N THR A 49 -24.30 -2.48 1.90
CA THR A 49 -24.81 -1.35 2.68
C THR A 49 -23.68 -0.32 2.84
N VAL A 50 -23.82 0.83 2.19
CA VAL A 50 -22.72 1.82 2.04
C VAL A 50 -22.92 3.03 2.93
N PHE A 51 -21.94 3.30 3.78
CA PHE A 51 -21.77 4.55 4.55
C PHE A 51 -20.71 5.40 3.85
N ALA A 52 -21.13 6.46 3.17
CA ALA A 52 -20.25 7.27 2.34
C ALA A 52 -19.80 8.54 3.06
N THR A 53 -18.51 8.84 3.02
CA THR A 53 -17.90 10.10 3.45
C THR A 53 -16.93 10.62 2.38
N GLY A 54 -16.50 11.88 2.47
CA GLY A 54 -15.64 12.46 1.45
C GLY A 54 -16.31 12.55 0.07
N VAL A 55 -17.65 12.76 -0.01
CA VAL A 55 -18.43 12.69 -1.26
C VAL A 55 -19.03 14.03 -1.71
N ASN A 56 -18.61 15.13 -1.11
CA ASN A 56 -19.10 16.47 -1.43
C ASN A 56 -17.95 17.38 -1.92
N PRO A 57 -17.41 17.13 -3.14
CA PRO A 57 -16.33 17.95 -3.68
C PRO A 57 -16.83 19.38 -3.96
N ASP A 58 -16.08 20.38 -3.50
CA ASP A 58 -16.35 21.80 -3.74
C ASP A 58 -15.30 22.48 -4.64
N GLY A 59 -14.30 21.71 -5.11
CA GLY A 59 -13.19 22.19 -5.95
C GLY A 59 -11.94 22.61 -5.17
N THR A 60 -11.99 22.67 -3.84
CA THR A 60 -10.88 23.10 -2.98
C THR A 60 -10.58 22.11 -1.85
N ASN A 61 -11.47 21.17 -1.57
CA ASN A 61 -11.45 20.27 -0.41
C ASN A 61 -10.94 18.83 -0.71
N ILE A 62 -10.36 18.60 -1.89
CA ILE A 62 -9.83 17.28 -2.24
C ILE A 62 -8.73 16.84 -1.25
N ASN A 63 -8.85 15.64 -0.68
CA ASN A 63 -7.97 15.08 0.36
C ASN A 63 -7.88 15.93 1.66
N LEU A 64 -8.78 16.89 1.85
CA LEU A 64 -8.75 17.72 3.05
C LEU A 64 -9.33 16.95 4.23
N ASP A 65 -8.47 16.56 5.18
CA ASP A 65 -8.80 15.81 6.39
C ASP A 65 -9.61 14.52 6.13
N CYS A 66 -9.39 13.87 4.97
CA CYS A 66 -10.10 12.67 4.55
C CYS A 66 -9.31 11.86 3.50
N GLY A 67 -9.88 10.73 3.10
CA GLY A 67 -9.31 9.83 2.10
C GLY A 67 -8.12 9.02 2.60
N SER A 68 -7.41 8.37 1.67
CA SER A 68 -6.32 7.43 2.00
C SER A 68 -5.09 8.09 2.64
N THR A 69 -4.95 9.40 2.55
CA THR A 69 -3.86 10.17 3.18
C THR A 69 -4.15 10.54 4.63
N VAL A 70 -5.42 10.58 5.04
CA VAL A 70 -5.89 10.85 6.41
C VAL A 70 -7.05 9.91 6.74
N PRO A 71 -6.79 8.58 6.87
CA PRO A 71 -7.84 7.57 6.97
C PRO A 71 -8.51 7.47 8.35
N GLU A 72 -8.05 8.24 9.35
CA GLU A 72 -8.54 8.17 10.74
C GLU A 72 -10.04 8.47 10.84
N HIS A 73 -10.53 9.38 10.00
CA HIS A 73 -11.95 9.70 9.94
C HIS A 73 -12.78 8.49 9.50
N MET A 74 -12.35 7.81 8.46
CA MET A 74 -12.98 6.58 7.97
C MET A 74 -12.96 5.48 9.05
N CYS A 75 -11.82 5.27 9.74
CA CYS A 75 -11.70 4.29 10.82
C CYS A 75 -12.70 4.53 11.95
N LYS A 76 -12.91 5.78 12.32
CA LYS A 76 -13.91 6.16 13.34
C LYS A 76 -15.32 5.80 12.91
N ILE A 77 -15.69 6.11 11.65
CA ILE A 77 -17.02 5.77 11.11
C ILE A 77 -17.21 4.25 11.06
N VAL A 78 -16.19 3.47 10.71
CA VAL A 78 -16.26 1.99 10.72
C VAL A 78 -16.71 1.49 12.09
N CYS A 79 -16.06 1.96 13.16
CA CYS A 79 -16.40 1.57 14.52
C CYS A 79 -17.80 2.05 14.93
N GLU A 80 -18.16 3.30 14.64
CA GLU A 80 -19.46 3.90 15.02
C GLU A 80 -20.63 3.22 14.29
N ALA A 81 -20.48 2.95 12.99
CA ALA A 81 -21.49 2.28 12.17
C ALA A 81 -21.52 0.76 12.35
N ARG A 82 -20.55 0.19 13.09
CA ARG A 82 -20.32 -1.26 13.16
C ARG A 82 -20.27 -1.85 11.75
N ALA A 83 -19.46 -1.23 10.91
CA ALA A 83 -19.25 -1.70 9.54
C ALA A 83 -18.23 -2.84 9.53
N ASP A 84 -18.32 -3.68 8.52
CA ASP A 84 -17.44 -4.85 8.38
C ASP A 84 -16.07 -4.46 7.82
N VAL A 85 -16.01 -3.35 7.08
CA VAL A 85 -14.79 -2.86 6.44
C VAL A 85 -14.90 -1.38 6.10
N GLY A 86 -13.78 -0.68 6.13
CA GLY A 86 -13.63 0.68 5.62
C GLY A 86 -12.71 0.73 4.41
N ILE A 87 -13.01 1.60 3.45
CA ILE A 87 -12.25 1.85 2.24
C ILE A 87 -11.98 3.35 2.17
N ALA A 88 -10.73 3.76 2.13
CA ALA A 88 -10.34 5.15 1.88
C ALA A 88 -9.58 5.25 0.56
N LEU A 89 -10.09 6.07 -0.35
CA LEU A 89 -9.49 6.39 -1.64
C LEU A 89 -8.84 7.78 -1.56
N ASP A 90 -7.83 8.05 -2.36
CA ASP A 90 -7.31 9.40 -2.53
C ASP A 90 -8.03 10.19 -3.64
N GLY A 91 -7.56 11.40 -3.90
CA GLY A 91 -8.26 12.36 -4.75
C GLY A 91 -8.52 11.91 -6.18
N ASP A 92 -7.60 11.19 -6.81
CA ASP A 92 -7.72 10.62 -8.15
C ASP A 92 -8.06 9.12 -8.13
N ALA A 93 -8.21 8.56 -6.91
CA ALA A 93 -8.62 7.18 -6.63
C ALA A 93 -7.67 6.10 -7.19
N ASP A 94 -6.39 6.45 -7.35
CA ASP A 94 -5.38 5.50 -7.77
C ASP A 94 -4.79 4.70 -6.59
N ARG A 95 -5.08 5.13 -5.34
CA ARG A 95 -4.68 4.51 -4.07
C ARG A 95 -5.87 4.12 -3.22
N VAL A 96 -5.67 3.03 -2.44
CA VAL A 96 -6.63 2.58 -1.44
C VAL A 96 -5.94 2.16 -0.14
N ILE A 97 -6.52 2.57 0.97
CA ILE A 97 -6.22 2.06 2.31
C ILE A 97 -7.50 1.43 2.84
N ILE A 98 -7.37 0.30 3.51
CA ILE A 98 -8.51 -0.42 4.10
C ILE A 98 -8.41 -0.39 5.62
N ALA A 99 -9.56 -0.33 6.29
CA ALA A 99 -9.68 -0.56 7.73
C ALA A 99 -10.52 -1.82 7.96
N ASP A 100 -10.09 -2.65 8.91
CA ASP A 100 -10.90 -3.77 9.39
C ASP A 100 -12.08 -3.27 10.25
N GLU A 101 -12.95 -4.19 10.68
CA GLU A 101 -14.14 -3.90 11.52
C GLU A 101 -13.79 -3.31 12.89
N GLN A 102 -12.52 -3.37 13.29
CA GLN A 102 -12.01 -2.76 14.53
C GLN A 102 -11.46 -1.34 14.30
N GLY A 103 -11.52 -0.84 13.05
CA GLY A 103 -10.94 0.43 12.65
C GLY A 103 -9.40 0.43 12.54
N LYS A 104 -8.78 -0.73 12.48
CA LYS A 104 -7.33 -0.84 12.31
C LYS A 104 -6.97 -0.85 10.83
N LEU A 105 -5.99 -0.04 10.47
CA LEU A 105 -5.55 0.13 9.08
C LEU A 105 -4.79 -1.09 8.56
N LEU A 106 -4.97 -1.31 7.27
CA LEU A 106 -4.30 -2.28 6.41
C LEU A 106 -3.71 -1.50 5.24
N ASP A 107 -2.39 -1.46 5.16
CA ASP A 107 -1.67 -0.75 4.12
C ASP A 107 -1.56 -1.55 2.81
N GLY A 108 -0.99 -0.94 1.77
CA GLY A 108 -0.82 -1.58 0.48
C GLY A 108 -0.03 -2.89 0.53
N ASP A 109 0.91 -3.04 1.46
CA ASP A 109 1.69 -4.27 1.60
C ASP A 109 0.82 -5.45 2.06
N GLN A 110 -0.09 -5.23 3.02
CA GLN A 110 -1.06 -6.24 3.47
C GLN A 110 -2.01 -6.62 2.34
N LEU A 111 -2.52 -5.61 1.62
CA LEU A 111 -3.45 -5.83 0.51
C LEU A 111 -2.78 -6.59 -0.64
N MET A 112 -1.56 -6.21 -1.02
CA MET A 112 -0.79 -6.92 -2.04
C MET A 112 -0.47 -8.35 -1.64
N ALA A 113 -0.09 -8.61 -0.38
CA ALA A 113 0.17 -9.94 0.13
C ALA A 113 -1.07 -10.84 0.01
N LEU A 114 -2.22 -10.36 0.47
CA LEU A 114 -3.49 -11.08 0.39
C LEU A 114 -3.88 -11.40 -1.06
N ILE A 115 -3.78 -10.40 -1.95
CA ILE A 115 -4.09 -10.58 -3.37
C ILE A 115 -3.13 -11.58 -4.01
N ALA A 116 -1.81 -11.48 -3.73
CA ALA A 116 -0.80 -12.38 -4.26
C ALA A 116 -1.04 -13.83 -3.85
N GLU A 117 -1.30 -14.07 -2.56
CA GLU A 117 -1.61 -15.39 -2.02
C GLU A 117 -2.85 -16.00 -2.70
N GLN A 118 -3.93 -15.22 -2.82
CA GLN A 118 -5.15 -15.70 -3.46
C GLN A 118 -4.97 -15.95 -4.96
N MET A 119 -4.26 -15.08 -5.66
CA MET A 119 -3.94 -15.30 -7.08
C MET A 119 -3.03 -16.52 -7.28
N HIS A 120 -2.06 -16.73 -6.38
CA HIS A 120 -1.20 -17.91 -6.39
C HIS A 120 -2.00 -19.20 -6.20
N ASN A 121 -2.84 -19.26 -5.16
CA ASN A 121 -3.67 -20.44 -4.85
C ASN A 121 -4.63 -20.80 -5.99
N ARG A 122 -5.03 -19.82 -6.81
CA ARG A 122 -5.90 -20.02 -7.98
C ARG A 122 -5.12 -20.22 -9.29
N GLY A 123 -3.79 -20.26 -9.25
CA GLY A 123 -2.95 -20.37 -10.46
C GLY A 123 -3.04 -19.16 -11.39
N GLN A 124 -3.40 -17.99 -10.88
CA GLN A 124 -3.60 -16.75 -11.64
C GLN A 124 -2.41 -15.78 -11.54
N LEU A 125 -1.51 -15.98 -10.56
CA LEU A 125 -0.36 -15.11 -10.37
C LEU A 125 0.71 -15.41 -11.41
N LYS A 126 1.14 -14.37 -12.15
CA LYS A 126 2.19 -14.45 -13.18
C LYS A 126 3.51 -13.87 -12.64
N GLY A 127 4.64 -14.30 -13.21
CA GLY A 127 5.97 -13.81 -12.81
C GLY A 127 6.54 -14.47 -11.55
N GLY A 128 5.79 -15.37 -10.88
CA GLY A 128 6.27 -16.10 -9.70
C GLY A 128 6.33 -15.26 -8.41
N GLY A 129 5.63 -14.14 -8.37
CA GLY A 129 5.62 -13.22 -7.22
C GLY A 129 4.96 -11.90 -7.52
N LEU A 130 5.33 -10.85 -6.79
CA LEU A 130 4.85 -9.49 -7.05
C LEU A 130 6.00 -8.47 -7.14
N VAL A 131 5.68 -7.32 -7.69
CA VAL A 131 6.62 -6.19 -7.82
C VAL A 131 6.19 -5.08 -6.87
N ALA A 132 7.12 -4.62 -6.00
CA ALA A 132 6.86 -3.48 -5.14
C ALA A 132 8.06 -2.53 -5.09
N THR A 133 7.95 -1.44 -4.37
CA THR A 133 9.06 -0.50 -4.22
C THR A 133 10.01 -0.88 -3.08
N HIS A 134 11.15 -0.21 -3.01
CA HIS A 134 12.06 -0.36 -1.87
C HIS A 134 11.44 0.02 -0.52
N MET A 135 10.25 0.65 -0.49
CA MET A 135 9.57 1.01 0.77
C MET A 135 8.73 -0.11 1.35
N SER A 136 8.37 -1.12 0.56
CA SER A 136 7.58 -2.25 1.06
C SER A 136 8.30 -3.01 2.17
N ASN A 137 7.53 -3.41 3.18
CA ASN A 137 8.03 -4.02 4.41
C ASN A 137 8.74 -5.35 4.16
N LEU A 138 9.78 -5.64 4.93
CA LEU A 138 10.50 -6.92 4.86
C LEU A 138 9.60 -8.11 5.27
N GLY A 139 8.60 -7.87 6.12
CA GLY A 139 7.60 -8.89 6.46
C GLY A 139 6.79 -9.37 5.26
N LEU A 140 6.50 -8.48 4.29
CA LEU A 140 5.89 -8.87 3.01
C LEU A 140 6.79 -9.85 2.24
N GLU A 141 8.10 -9.56 2.14
CA GLU A 141 9.06 -10.43 1.48
C GLU A 141 9.14 -11.81 2.13
N GLN A 142 9.26 -11.84 3.47
CA GLN A 142 9.27 -13.09 4.24
C GLN A 142 7.98 -13.91 4.06
N HIS A 143 6.83 -13.26 4.02
CA HIS A 143 5.56 -13.92 3.76
C HIS A 143 5.52 -14.56 2.37
N LEU A 144 5.91 -13.81 1.34
CA LEU A 144 5.96 -14.33 -0.03
C LEU A 144 6.95 -15.49 -0.17
N ASP A 145 8.14 -15.37 0.43
CA ASP A 145 9.14 -16.46 0.44
C ASP A 145 8.57 -17.75 1.07
N SER A 146 7.75 -17.63 2.12
CA SER A 146 7.09 -18.79 2.76
C SER A 146 6.10 -19.50 1.84
N LEU A 147 5.57 -18.80 0.85
CA LEU A 147 4.68 -19.34 -0.19
C LEU A 147 5.43 -19.83 -1.45
N GLY A 148 6.76 -19.73 -1.46
CA GLY A 148 7.57 -20.01 -2.66
C GLY A 148 7.46 -18.93 -3.73
N LEU A 149 6.99 -17.74 -3.36
CA LEU A 149 6.91 -16.55 -4.20
C LEU A 149 8.07 -15.61 -3.87
N HIS A 150 8.34 -14.64 -4.74
CA HIS A 150 9.36 -13.64 -4.47
C HIS A 150 8.86 -12.22 -4.64
N LEU A 151 9.50 -11.28 -3.91
CA LEU A 151 9.28 -9.86 -4.02
C LEU A 151 10.36 -9.22 -4.90
N SER A 152 9.96 -8.70 -6.06
CA SER A 152 10.85 -7.89 -6.88
C SER A 152 10.75 -6.42 -6.48
N ARG A 153 11.88 -5.83 -6.04
CA ARG A 153 11.90 -4.44 -5.56
C ARG A 153 12.39 -3.47 -6.62
N THR A 154 11.66 -2.38 -6.82
CA THR A 154 12.01 -1.29 -7.74
C THR A 154 12.31 0.00 -6.98
N ARG A 155 12.74 1.03 -7.71
CA ARG A 155 12.74 2.40 -7.19
C ARG A 155 11.33 2.83 -6.82
N ILE A 156 11.24 3.82 -5.93
CA ILE A 156 9.96 4.41 -5.52
C ILE A 156 9.33 5.15 -6.70
N GLY A 157 8.07 4.89 -6.91
CA GLY A 157 7.24 5.43 -7.98
C GLY A 157 6.58 4.33 -8.81
N ASP A 158 5.28 4.46 -9.00
CA ASP A 158 4.40 3.56 -9.75
C ASP A 158 4.90 3.22 -11.15
N ARG A 159 5.48 4.23 -11.82
CA ARG A 159 6.10 4.05 -13.13
C ARG A 159 7.15 2.94 -13.15
N TYR A 160 8.05 2.90 -12.16
CA TYR A 160 9.11 1.87 -12.09
C TYR A 160 8.54 0.50 -11.82
N VAL A 161 7.51 0.42 -10.99
CA VAL A 161 6.77 -0.82 -10.74
C VAL A 161 6.15 -1.33 -12.04
N MET A 162 5.41 -0.47 -12.75
CA MET A 162 4.76 -0.83 -14.01
C MET A 162 5.77 -1.22 -15.11
N GLU A 163 6.87 -0.47 -15.27
CA GLU A 163 7.92 -0.79 -16.25
C GLU A 163 8.54 -2.17 -15.96
N TYR A 164 8.80 -2.48 -14.69
CA TYR A 164 9.35 -3.78 -14.29
C TYR A 164 8.34 -4.91 -14.52
N MET A 165 7.07 -4.73 -14.13
CA MET A 165 6.00 -5.68 -14.36
C MET A 165 5.88 -6.06 -15.84
N ARG A 166 5.81 -5.07 -16.72
CA ARG A 166 5.72 -5.27 -18.16
C ARG A 166 6.93 -6.03 -18.74
N LYS A 167 8.13 -5.63 -18.32
CA LYS A 167 9.38 -6.23 -18.80
C LYS A 167 9.53 -7.69 -18.39
N HIS A 168 9.03 -8.07 -17.22
CA HIS A 168 9.25 -9.39 -16.61
C HIS A 168 7.99 -10.25 -16.52
N GLY A 169 6.87 -9.78 -17.05
CA GLY A 169 5.63 -10.57 -17.15
C GLY A 169 4.87 -10.75 -15.84
N TYR A 170 5.01 -9.82 -14.89
CA TYR A 170 4.20 -9.80 -13.66
C TYR A 170 2.83 -9.20 -13.92
N ASN A 171 1.80 -9.70 -13.24
CA ASN A 171 0.46 -9.15 -13.30
C ASN A 171 -0.02 -8.51 -11.98
N LEU A 172 0.80 -8.52 -10.94
CA LEU A 172 0.53 -7.86 -9.66
C LEU A 172 1.75 -7.05 -9.20
N GLY A 173 1.50 -5.84 -8.79
CA GLY A 173 2.50 -4.98 -8.16
C GLY A 173 1.89 -3.75 -7.52
N GLY A 174 2.71 -2.94 -6.86
CA GLY A 174 2.24 -1.70 -6.24
C GLY A 174 3.18 -1.12 -5.20
N GLU A 175 2.62 -0.32 -4.32
CA GLU A 175 3.33 0.40 -3.28
C GLU A 175 2.62 0.26 -1.93
N GLN A 176 3.36 0.38 -0.84
CA GLN A 176 2.82 0.41 0.52
C GLN A 176 1.76 1.50 0.70
N SER A 177 1.85 2.60 -0.06
CA SER A 177 0.87 3.70 -0.06
C SER A 177 -0.54 3.30 -0.52
N GLY A 178 -0.73 2.06 -1.01
CA GLY A 178 -2.00 1.57 -1.52
C GLY A 178 -2.21 1.73 -3.03
N HIS A 179 -1.20 2.19 -3.77
CA HIS A 179 -1.22 2.18 -5.24
C HIS A 179 -0.99 0.75 -5.72
N ILE A 180 -2.07 0.04 -6.06
CA ILE A 180 -2.03 -1.38 -6.43
C ILE A 180 -2.39 -1.54 -7.91
N ILE A 181 -1.51 -2.23 -8.64
CA ILE A 181 -1.62 -2.48 -10.08
C ILE A 181 -1.97 -3.95 -10.30
N MET A 182 -3.14 -4.21 -10.83
CA MET A 182 -3.56 -5.53 -11.31
C MET A 182 -3.62 -5.52 -12.82
N ALA A 183 -2.51 -5.91 -13.48
CA ALA A 183 -2.31 -5.73 -14.92
C ALA A 183 -3.27 -6.54 -15.81
N ASP A 184 -3.97 -7.52 -15.26
CA ASP A 184 -5.04 -8.24 -15.96
C ASP A 184 -6.33 -7.38 -16.10
N HIS A 185 -6.46 -6.27 -15.35
CA HIS A 185 -7.61 -5.37 -15.36
C HIS A 185 -7.25 -3.97 -15.86
N THR A 186 -6.18 -3.38 -15.32
CA THR A 186 -5.79 -1.98 -15.56
C THR A 186 -4.32 -1.85 -15.90
N THR A 187 -3.94 -0.76 -16.55
CA THR A 187 -2.54 -0.44 -16.87
C THR A 187 -1.88 0.50 -15.86
N THR A 188 -2.59 0.85 -14.80
CA THR A 188 -2.14 1.71 -13.69
C THR A 188 -2.78 1.24 -12.39
N GLY A 189 -2.46 1.85 -11.26
CA GLY A 189 -3.20 1.65 -10.02
C GLY A 189 -4.66 2.08 -10.17
N ASP A 190 -5.54 1.33 -9.52
CA ASP A 190 -6.96 1.63 -9.42
C ASP A 190 -7.44 1.18 -8.04
N GLY A 191 -7.63 2.15 -7.14
CA GLY A 191 -7.98 1.91 -5.75
C GLY A 191 -9.33 1.23 -5.59
N LEU A 192 -10.31 1.55 -6.45
CA LEU A 192 -11.62 0.91 -6.39
C LEU A 192 -11.56 -0.55 -6.87
N VAL A 193 -10.85 -0.84 -7.95
CA VAL A 193 -10.67 -2.21 -8.45
C VAL A 193 -9.90 -3.05 -7.41
N ALA A 194 -8.86 -2.49 -6.79
CA ALA A 194 -8.16 -3.15 -5.69
C ALA A 194 -9.07 -3.41 -4.48
N ALA A 195 -9.88 -2.42 -4.08
CA ALA A 195 -10.87 -2.59 -3.01
C ALA A 195 -11.88 -3.69 -3.33
N LEU A 196 -12.41 -3.72 -4.55
CA LEU A 196 -13.35 -4.76 -4.99
C LEU A 196 -12.73 -6.16 -4.92
N LYS A 197 -11.44 -6.29 -5.23
CA LYS A 197 -10.72 -7.56 -5.07
C LYS A 197 -10.70 -8.00 -3.62
N ILE A 198 -10.39 -7.11 -2.68
CA ILE A 198 -10.41 -7.40 -1.24
C ILE A 198 -11.83 -7.75 -0.76
N LEU A 199 -12.82 -6.96 -1.16
CA LEU A 199 -14.22 -7.22 -0.80
C LEU A 199 -14.71 -8.58 -1.31
N SER A 200 -14.26 -9.01 -2.49
CA SER A 200 -14.60 -10.35 -2.99
C SER A 200 -14.04 -11.47 -2.11
N LEU A 201 -12.86 -11.28 -1.54
CA LEU A 201 -12.25 -12.25 -0.62
C LEU A 201 -12.95 -12.27 0.74
N LEU A 202 -13.39 -11.11 1.22
CA LEU A 202 -14.20 -11.02 2.43
C LEU A 202 -15.55 -11.71 2.25
N ALA A 203 -16.27 -11.43 1.17
CA ALA A 203 -17.56 -12.05 0.88
C ALA A 203 -17.46 -13.58 0.71
N GLU A 204 -16.36 -14.08 0.16
CA GLU A 204 -16.11 -15.52 -0.02
C GLU A 204 -15.77 -16.22 1.29
N SER A 205 -15.07 -15.55 2.21
CA SER A 205 -14.57 -16.15 3.45
C SER A 205 -15.60 -16.23 4.58
N GLU A 206 -16.60 -15.37 4.57
CA GLU A 206 -17.57 -15.16 5.66
C GLU A 206 -16.93 -14.87 7.03
N LYS A 207 -15.68 -14.39 7.02
CA LYS A 207 -14.91 -14.05 8.22
C LYS A 207 -14.70 -12.54 8.32
N PRO A 208 -14.45 -12.01 9.54
CA PRO A 208 -14.16 -10.59 9.72
C PRO A 208 -12.87 -10.17 8.98
N ALA A 209 -12.82 -8.91 8.57
CA ALA A 209 -11.69 -8.35 7.84
C ALA A 209 -10.36 -8.45 8.62
N SER A 210 -10.43 -8.34 9.96
CA SER A 210 -9.27 -8.51 10.84
C SER A 210 -8.61 -9.89 10.78
N GLU A 211 -9.37 -10.93 10.41
CA GLU A 211 -8.84 -12.28 10.22
C GLU A 211 -8.38 -12.53 8.79
N VAL A 212 -9.13 -12.03 7.80
CA VAL A 212 -8.87 -12.31 6.38
C VAL A 212 -7.70 -11.49 5.85
N CYS A 213 -7.61 -10.21 6.23
CA CYS A 213 -6.71 -9.27 5.59
C CYS A 213 -5.32 -9.16 6.25
N ARG A 214 -5.11 -9.77 7.42
CA ARG A 214 -3.81 -9.75 8.11
C ARG A 214 -3.03 -11.03 7.85
N VAL A 215 -2.45 -11.12 6.66
CA VAL A 215 -1.75 -12.34 6.22
C VAL A 215 -0.31 -12.43 6.72
N PHE A 216 0.30 -11.31 7.13
CA PHE A 216 1.62 -11.30 7.77
C PHE A 216 1.70 -10.24 8.87
N THR A 217 2.69 -10.35 9.74
CA THR A 217 3.01 -9.32 10.74
C THR A 217 4.08 -8.38 10.18
N PRO A 218 3.78 -7.08 10.02
CA PRO A 218 4.78 -6.10 9.59
C PRO A 218 5.94 -6.05 10.58
N LEU A 219 7.16 -6.03 10.07
CA LEU A 219 8.33 -5.83 10.92
C LEU A 219 8.44 -4.36 11.33
N PRO A 220 8.93 -4.09 12.56
CA PRO A 220 9.23 -2.73 12.99
C PRO A 220 10.11 -1.99 11.98
N GLN A 221 9.79 -0.73 11.73
CA GLN A 221 10.50 0.14 10.80
C GLN A 221 10.81 1.47 11.48
N VAL A 222 12.04 1.94 11.37
CA VAL A 222 12.49 3.24 11.85
C VAL A 222 12.95 4.07 10.65
N LEU A 223 12.44 5.29 10.56
CA LEU A 223 12.78 6.23 9.49
C LEU A 223 13.31 7.53 10.11
N ARG A 224 14.47 8.00 9.62
CA ARG A 224 15.05 9.29 9.97
C ARG A 224 15.42 10.07 8.71
N ASN A 225 15.16 11.36 8.72
CA ASN A 225 15.56 12.29 7.68
C ASN A 225 16.68 13.18 8.20
N VAL A 226 17.77 13.27 7.45
CA VAL A 226 18.89 14.16 7.75
C VAL A 226 18.95 15.22 6.66
N ALA A 227 18.87 16.50 7.05
CA ALA A 227 19.06 17.61 6.12
C ALA A 227 20.54 17.75 5.76
N TYR A 228 20.84 18.11 4.51
CA TYR A 228 22.18 18.43 4.06
C TYR A 228 22.15 19.58 3.06
N THR A 229 23.20 20.38 3.00
CA THR A 229 23.22 21.60 2.20
C THR A 229 24.06 21.48 0.93
N ARG A 230 25.07 20.60 0.88
CA ARG A 230 25.97 20.47 -0.29
C ARG A 230 26.63 19.09 -0.40
N GLY A 231 27.00 18.74 -1.63
CA GLY A 231 27.90 17.62 -1.95
C GLY A 231 27.20 16.25 -2.08
N ASP A 232 27.98 15.27 -2.50
CA ASP A 232 27.57 13.87 -2.60
C ASP A 232 28.00 13.09 -1.35
N LEU A 233 27.33 13.38 -0.23
CA LEU A 233 27.67 12.78 1.07
C LEU A 233 27.68 11.25 1.03
N LEU A 234 26.75 10.64 0.29
CA LEU A 234 26.65 9.17 0.20
C LEU A 234 27.80 8.52 -0.56
N GLU A 235 28.60 9.33 -1.31
CA GLU A 235 29.78 8.86 -2.03
C GLU A 235 31.06 8.91 -1.18
N GLN A 236 31.03 9.55 0.01
CA GLN A 236 32.18 9.62 0.90
C GLN A 236 32.50 8.25 1.50
N ALA A 237 33.78 7.91 1.58
CA ALA A 237 34.25 6.60 2.02
C ALA A 237 33.76 6.24 3.43
N GLU A 238 33.86 7.19 4.36
CA GLU A 238 33.47 7.01 5.77
C GLU A 238 31.97 6.70 5.91
N ILE A 239 31.11 7.40 5.14
CA ILE A 239 29.66 7.14 5.16
C ILE A 239 29.33 5.79 4.52
N ARG A 240 29.99 5.44 3.42
CA ARG A 240 29.84 4.12 2.79
C ARG A 240 30.26 2.97 3.71
N GLU A 241 31.39 3.12 4.40
CA GLU A 241 31.85 2.14 5.38
C GLU A 241 30.86 1.99 6.53
N CYS A 242 30.33 3.10 7.05
CA CYS A 242 29.30 3.09 8.08
C CYS A 242 28.03 2.36 7.61
N ILE A 243 27.54 2.63 6.40
CA ILE A 243 26.37 1.96 5.81
C ILE A 243 26.63 0.45 5.66
N VAL A 244 27.80 0.04 5.16
CA VAL A 244 28.17 -1.38 5.00
C VAL A 244 28.25 -2.08 6.35
N ALA A 245 28.83 -1.44 7.36
CA ALA A 245 28.91 -1.98 8.73
C ALA A 245 27.49 -2.16 9.32
N ALA A 246 26.61 -1.17 9.15
CA ALA A 246 25.24 -1.21 9.58
C ALA A 246 24.44 -2.35 8.89
N GLN A 247 24.62 -2.54 7.59
CA GLN A 247 24.00 -3.64 6.85
C GLN A 247 24.46 -5.01 7.34
N ARG A 248 25.78 -5.15 7.65
CA ARG A 248 26.32 -6.40 8.22
C ARG A 248 25.75 -6.67 9.61
N GLN A 249 25.56 -5.64 10.43
CA GLN A 249 24.98 -5.76 11.77
C GLN A 249 23.53 -6.24 11.72
N LEU A 250 22.73 -5.76 10.78
CA LEU A 250 21.36 -6.20 10.58
C LEU A 250 21.27 -7.64 10.02
N GLY A 251 22.23 -8.04 9.19
CA GLY A 251 22.28 -9.37 8.58
C GLY A 251 21.03 -9.67 7.75
N LYS A 252 20.59 -10.93 7.77
CA LYS A 252 19.41 -11.37 7.03
C LYS A 252 18.06 -11.07 7.72
N ARG A 253 18.11 -10.66 9.01
CA ARG A 253 16.91 -10.39 9.82
C ARG A 253 16.52 -8.91 9.85
N GLY A 254 17.18 -8.09 9.05
CA GLY A 254 16.87 -6.68 8.91
C GLY A 254 17.38 -6.12 7.60
N ARG A 255 16.96 -4.91 7.29
CA ARG A 255 17.30 -4.20 6.05
C ARG A 255 17.55 -2.73 6.34
N LEU A 256 18.54 -2.15 5.67
CA LEU A 256 18.84 -0.72 5.70
C LEU A 256 18.71 -0.14 4.31
N LEU A 257 17.97 0.96 4.18
CA LEU A 257 17.85 1.77 2.98
C LEU A 257 18.29 3.19 3.28
N VAL A 258 19.33 3.65 2.60
CA VAL A 258 19.82 5.03 2.68
C VAL A 258 19.77 5.65 1.29
N ARG A 259 19.04 6.76 1.14
CA ARG A 259 18.86 7.41 -0.15
C ARG A 259 18.65 8.91 -0.04
N ARG A 260 18.91 9.64 -1.10
CA ARG A 260 18.50 11.03 -1.24
C ARG A 260 16.98 11.13 -1.46
N SER A 261 16.39 12.19 -0.91
CA SER A 261 15.05 12.59 -1.31
C SER A 261 15.08 13.14 -2.75
N GLY A 262 14.06 12.82 -3.55
CA GLY A 262 13.95 13.37 -4.90
C GLY A 262 13.45 14.81 -4.96
N THR A 263 12.84 15.31 -3.88
CA THR A 263 12.14 16.60 -3.82
C THR A 263 12.68 17.56 -2.78
N GLU A 264 13.46 17.07 -1.82
CA GLU A 264 13.97 17.85 -0.69
C GLU A 264 15.48 17.62 -0.52
N GLU A 265 16.19 18.58 0.02
CA GLU A 265 17.61 18.45 0.39
C GLU A 265 17.77 17.65 1.68
N LYS A 266 17.38 16.36 1.62
CA LYS A 266 17.41 15.42 2.74
C LYS A 266 17.90 14.05 2.29
N ILE A 267 18.65 13.40 3.16
CA ILE A 267 18.95 11.98 3.08
C ILE A 267 17.94 11.25 3.96
N ARG A 268 17.27 10.27 3.39
CA ARG A 268 16.32 9.40 4.10
C ARG A 268 17.01 8.12 4.47
N ILE A 269 16.99 7.79 5.74
CA ILE A 269 17.55 6.58 6.33
C ILE A 269 16.38 5.77 6.88
N MET A 270 16.23 4.56 6.42
CA MET A 270 15.20 3.65 6.90
C MET A 270 15.85 2.32 7.24
N ALA A 271 15.63 1.81 8.44
CA ALA A 271 15.92 0.44 8.78
C ALA A 271 14.66 -0.29 9.25
N GLU A 272 14.58 -1.55 8.94
CA GLU A 272 13.53 -2.45 9.39
C GLU A 272 14.10 -3.81 9.78
N GLY A 273 13.42 -4.51 10.68
CA GLY A 273 13.88 -5.81 11.17
C GLY A 273 13.17 -6.24 12.45
N GLU A 274 13.44 -7.47 12.87
CA GLU A 274 12.80 -8.10 14.03
C GLU A 274 13.13 -7.42 15.37
N ASN A 275 14.31 -6.81 15.48
CA ASN A 275 14.79 -6.19 16.71
C ASN A 275 14.71 -4.66 16.59
N GLU A 276 13.69 -4.06 17.21
CA GLU A 276 13.44 -2.62 17.15
C GLU A 276 14.59 -1.79 17.77
N SER A 277 15.21 -2.24 18.84
CA SER A 277 16.37 -1.53 19.45
C SER A 277 17.53 -1.50 18.47
N LEU A 278 17.85 -2.62 17.85
CA LEU A 278 18.95 -2.73 16.89
C LEU A 278 18.74 -1.82 15.68
N ILE A 279 17.52 -1.81 15.08
CA ILE A 279 17.25 -0.96 13.93
C ILE A 279 17.30 0.52 14.28
N ARG A 280 16.89 0.89 15.50
CA ARG A 280 16.99 2.27 16.01
C ARG A 280 18.46 2.69 16.15
N ASP A 281 19.28 1.86 16.78
CA ASP A 281 20.71 2.13 16.95
C ASP A 281 21.43 2.27 15.61
N VAL A 282 21.11 1.40 14.65
CA VAL A 282 21.66 1.45 13.30
C VAL A 282 21.27 2.75 12.58
N VAL A 283 20.01 3.16 12.65
CA VAL A 283 19.54 4.42 12.04
C VAL A 283 20.23 5.62 12.65
N GLU A 284 20.34 5.67 14.00
CA GLU A 284 20.99 6.77 14.71
C GLU A 284 22.51 6.85 14.38
N ASN A 285 23.20 5.73 14.32
CA ASN A 285 24.61 5.68 13.96
C ASN A 285 24.87 6.19 12.54
N VAL A 286 24.07 5.74 11.57
CA VAL A 286 24.20 6.20 10.17
C VAL A 286 23.82 7.68 10.04
N ALA A 287 22.77 8.12 10.75
CA ALA A 287 22.35 9.52 10.76
C ALA A 287 23.44 10.43 11.35
N GLY A 288 24.02 10.04 12.49
CA GLY A 288 25.12 10.76 13.14
C GLY A 288 26.37 10.89 12.24
N ALA A 289 26.74 9.82 11.52
CA ALA A 289 27.84 9.87 10.56
C ALA A 289 27.57 10.86 9.41
N ILE A 290 26.33 10.90 8.91
CA ILE A 290 25.94 11.84 7.85
C ILE A 290 25.91 13.27 8.39
N GLU A 291 25.36 13.52 9.59
CA GLU A 291 25.28 14.85 10.22
C GLU A 291 26.66 15.46 10.46
N GLN A 292 27.63 14.65 10.88
CA GLN A 292 29.03 15.10 11.09
C GLN A 292 29.70 15.58 9.80
N GLN A 293 29.30 15.07 8.65
CA GLN A 293 29.86 15.44 7.35
C GLN A 293 29.01 16.49 6.62
N ALA A 294 27.77 16.73 7.08
CA ALA A 294 26.84 17.71 6.49
C ALA A 294 27.00 19.13 7.02
N GLY A 295 27.76 19.32 8.13
CA GLY A 295 27.99 20.57 8.86
C GLY A 295 29.09 21.48 8.31
#